data_a8cc25989ded9711efe5d07f80282410
#
_entry.id   a8cc25989ded9711efe5d07f80282410
#
_cell.length_a   1.000
_cell.length_b   1.000
_cell.length_c   1.000
_cell.angle_alpha   90.00
_cell.angle_beta   90.00
_cell.angle_gamma   90.00
#
_symmetry.space_group_name_H-M   'P 1'
#
loop_
_entity.id
_entity.type
_entity.pdbx_description
1 polymer ?
#
loop_
_entity_poly.entity_id
_entity_poly.type
_entity_poly.pdbx_seq_one_letter_code
_entity_poly.pdbx_strand_id
1 'polypeptide(L)'
;TTTHVIVTEKPPLPIHPRFWRDVGLNPRKADVIVQKNFFHYMMFYAAISFEHVPVVSDGATSFGRVRERAYKTPTHPGTKVDDWRARDPVLREARF
;
A
#
# COMPACT_ATOMS: atom_id res chain seq x y z
N THR A 1 13.61 -20.73 16.46
CA THR A 1 13.05 -19.60 15.70
C THR A 1 12.22 -18.76 16.64
N THR A 2 12.47 -17.46 16.69
CA THR A 2 11.71 -16.51 17.52
C THR A 2 10.91 -15.58 16.60
N THR A 3 9.62 -15.46 16.87
CA THR A 3 8.75 -14.55 16.13
C THR A 3 8.33 -13.39 17.05
N HIS A 4 8.53 -12.19 16.59
CA HIS A 4 8.07 -10.97 17.25
C HIS A 4 6.86 -10.43 16.52
N VAL A 5 5.75 -10.22 17.24
CA VAL A 5 4.54 -9.62 16.71
C VAL A 5 4.33 -8.26 17.37
N ILE A 6 4.28 -7.21 16.57
CA ILE A 6 4.02 -5.86 17.06
C ILE A 6 2.57 -5.52 16.82
N VAL A 7 1.87 -5.25 17.90
CA VAL A 7 0.47 -4.80 17.88
C VAL A 7 0.42 -3.36 18.32
N THR A 8 -0.26 -2.51 17.57
CA THR A 8 -0.36 -1.08 17.83
C THR A 8 -1.82 -0.65 17.89
N GLU A 9 -2.13 0.26 18.79
CA GLU A 9 -3.47 0.84 18.91
C GLU A 9 -3.85 1.68 17.69
N LYS A 10 -2.88 2.44 17.18
CA LYS A 10 -3.04 3.27 15.98
C LYS A 10 -2.21 2.69 14.84
N PRO A 11 -2.67 2.79 13.59
CA PRO A 11 -1.93 2.26 12.46
C PRO A 11 -0.57 2.96 12.36
N PRO A 12 0.54 2.24 12.51
CA PRO A 12 1.87 2.80 12.31
C PRO A 12 2.13 2.94 10.82
N LEU A 13 3.07 3.78 10.47
CA LEU A 13 3.57 3.89 9.12
C LEU A 13 5.01 3.31 9.05
N PRO A 14 5.19 1.99 9.05
CA PRO A 14 6.48 1.33 9.16
C PRO A 14 7.23 1.36 7.81
N ILE A 15 7.30 2.52 7.19
CA ILE A 15 7.99 2.71 5.91
C ILE A 15 9.49 2.59 6.10
N HIS A 16 10.02 3.14 7.19
CA HIS A 16 11.45 3.21 7.43
C HIS A 16 11.90 2.14 8.44
N PRO A 17 13.05 1.49 8.24
CA PRO A 17 13.60 0.51 9.17
C PRO A 17 13.82 1.02 10.61
N ARG A 18 13.84 2.33 10.80
CA ARG A 18 13.92 2.94 12.11
C ARG A 18 12.76 2.52 13.03
N PHE A 19 11.56 2.33 12.48
CA PHE A 19 10.39 1.85 13.22
C PHE A 19 10.72 0.63 14.11
N TRP A 20 11.42 -0.35 13.53
CA TRP A 20 11.81 -1.57 14.25
C TRP A 20 12.78 -1.29 15.39
N ARG A 21 13.71 -0.37 15.17
CA ARG A 21 14.68 0.04 16.21
C ARG A 21 14.01 0.79 17.35
N ASP A 22 13.02 1.61 17.04
CA ASP A 22 12.27 2.37 18.04
C ASP A 22 11.46 1.45 18.97
N VAL A 23 11.09 0.25 18.51
CA VAL A 23 10.47 -0.80 19.34
C VAL A 23 11.48 -1.83 19.86
N GLY A 24 12.78 -1.54 19.80
CA GLY A 24 13.83 -2.37 20.36
C GLY A 24 14.28 -3.55 19.49
N LEU A 25 13.84 -3.62 18.24
CA LEU A 25 14.20 -4.70 17.31
C LEU A 25 15.23 -4.24 16.28
N ASN A 26 16.12 -5.15 15.91
CA ASN A 26 17.09 -4.89 14.85
C ASN A 26 16.65 -5.56 13.55
N PRO A 27 16.17 -4.81 12.56
CA PRO A 27 15.69 -5.40 11.31
C PRO A 27 16.78 -6.11 10.48
N ARG A 28 18.06 -5.79 10.71
CA ARG A 28 19.18 -6.47 10.03
C ARG A 28 19.46 -7.88 10.55
N LYS A 29 18.89 -8.24 11.70
CA LYS A 29 19.03 -9.57 12.31
C LYS A 29 17.79 -10.44 12.09
N ALA A 30 16.79 -9.93 11.39
CA ALA A 30 15.58 -10.68 11.08
C ALA A 30 15.78 -11.50 9.80
N ASP A 31 15.40 -12.76 9.84
CA ASP A 31 15.36 -13.63 8.66
C ASP A 31 14.23 -13.21 7.71
N VAL A 32 13.09 -12.79 8.27
CA VAL A 32 11.91 -12.33 7.54
C VAL A 32 11.28 -11.16 8.27
N ILE A 33 10.91 -10.13 7.51
CA ILE A 33 10.13 -8.99 8.00
C ILE A 33 8.80 -8.97 7.24
N VAL A 34 7.69 -9.11 7.96
CA VAL A 34 6.35 -9.01 7.39
C VAL A 34 5.75 -7.67 7.76
N GLN A 35 5.37 -6.90 6.77
CA GLN A 35 4.71 -5.63 7.01
C GLN A 35 3.62 -5.36 5.97
N LYS A 36 2.53 -4.75 6.41
CA LYS A 36 1.48 -4.30 5.52
C LYS A 36 1.86 -2.93 4.97
N ASN A 37 2.49 -2.92 3.81
CA ASN A 37 2.81 -1.69 3.10
C ASN A 37 2.82 -1.96 1.61
N PHE A 38 2.31 -1.03 0.80
CA PHE A 38 2.11 -1.30 -0.62
C PHE A 38 3.36 -1.02 -1.47
N PHE A 39 4.06 0.07 -1.25
CA PHE A 39 5.08 0.50 -2.22
C PHE A 39 6.36 1.08 -1.60
N HIS A 40 6.24 1.96 -0.65
CA HIS A 40 7.37 2.78 -0.18
C HIS A 40 8.46 2.00 0.55
N TYR A 41 8.13 0.81 1.09
CA TYR A 41 9.11 0.00 1.81
C TYR A 41 10.31 -0.40 0.94
N MET A 42 10.10 -0.62 -0.35
CA MET A 42 11.16 -1.09 -1.27
C MET A 42 12.37 -0.15 -1.25
N MET A 43 12.13 1.15 -1.26
CA MET A 43 13.22 2.14 -1.24
C MET A 43 14.02 2.12 0.06
N PHE A 44 13.34 2.04 1.19
CA PHE A 44 13.99 2.14 2.50
C PHE A 44 14.59 0.82 3.00
N TYR A 45 14.09 -0.30 2.49
CA TYR A 45 14.58 -1.63 2.87
C TYR A 45 15.59 -2.21 1.88
N ALA A 46 15.83 -1.57 0.74
CA ALA A 46 16.77 -2.03 -0.27
C ALA A 46 18.19 -2.31 0.27
N ALA A 47 18.61 -1.59 1.32
CA ALA A 47 19.91 -1.76 1.94
C ALA A 47 19.97 -2.90 3.00
N ILE A 48 18.85 -3.51 3.33
CA ILE A 48 18.74 -4.53 4.39
C ILE A 48 17.95 -5.77 4.00
N SER A 49 17.24 -5.74 2.88
CA SER A 49 16.46 -6.86 2.35
C SER A 49 16.99 -7.23 0.98
N PHE A 50 17.28 -8.52 0.79
CA PHE A 50 17.78 -9.05 -0.48
C PHE A 50 16.66 -9.56 -1.38
N GLU A 51 15.52 -9.86 -0.80
CA GLU A 51 14.38 -10.40 -1.53
C GLU A 51 13.07 -9.78 -1.02
N HIS A 52 12.15 -9.54 -1.93
CA HIS A 52 10.82 -9.03 -1.62
C HIS A 52 9.77 -10.01 -2.12
N VAL A 53 8.99 -10.55 -1.20
CA VAL A 53 7.92 -11.49 -1.51
C VAL A 53 6.58 -10.76 -1.39
N PRO A 54 5.96 -10.36 -2.51
CA PRO A 54 4.64 -9.75 -2.46
C PRO A 54 3.60 -10.81 -2.10
N VAL A 55 2.87 -10.57 -1.03
CA VAL A 55 1.77 -11.43 -0.60
C VAL A 55 0.46 -10.69 -0.84
N VAL A 56 -0.39 -11.28 -1.67
CA VAL A 56 -1.75 -10.79 -1.90
C VAL A 56 -2.67 -11.51 -0.92
N SER A 57 -3.26 -10.75 -0.01
CA SER A 57 -4.27 -11.26 0.90
C SER A 57 -5.64 -10.68 0.55
N ASP A 58 -6.68 -11.44 0.85
CA ASP A 58 -8.03 -10.97 0.67
C ASP A 58 -8.36 -9.88 1.70
N GLY A 59 -8.69 -8.71 1.23
CA GLY A 59 -8.96 -7.54 2.07
C GLY A 59 -9.86 -6.53 1.38
N ALA A 60 -10.32 -5.53 2.13
CA ALA A 60 -11.25 -4.51 1.65
C ALA A 60 -10.71 -3.72 0.43
N THR A 61 -9.39 -3.61 0.32
CA THR A 61 -8.69 -2.89 -0.76
C THR A 61 -7.96 -3.82 -1.71
N SER A 62 -8.34 -5.10 -1.79
CA SER A 62 -7.71 -6.01 -2.73
C SER A 62 -8.01 -5.58 -4.18
N PHE A 63 -7.00 -5.60 -5.04
CA PHE A 63 -7.14 -5.19 -6.44
C PHE A 63 -8.19 -6.01 -7.19
N GLY A 64 -8.33 -7.29 -6.89
CA GLY A 64 -9.38 -8.14 -7.46
C GLY A 64 -10.76 -7.57 -7.18
N ARG A 65 -11.08 -7.36 -5.91
CA ARG A 65 -12.38 -6.79 -5.49
C ARG A 65 -12.63 -5.40 -6.04
N VAL A 66 -11.59 -4.57 -6.11
CA VAL A 66 -11.72 -3.21 -6.67
C VAL A 66 -12.05 -3.28 -8.17
N ARG A 67 -11.45 -4.20 -8.91
CA ARG A 67 -11.71 -4.37 -10.35
C ARG A 67 -13.09 -4.95 -10.64
N GLU A 68 -13.55 -5.86 -9.81
CA GLU A 68 -14.85 -6.53 -9.98
C GLU A 68 -16.03 -5.68 -9.49
N ARG A 69 -15.75 -4.63 -8.74
CA ARG A 69 -16.79 -3.77 -8.18
C ARG A 69 -17.51 -2.99 -9.28
N ALA A 70 -18.84 -3.05 -9.26
CA ALA A 70 -19.66 -2.19 -10.10
C ALA A 70 -19.58 -0.73 -9.62
N TYR A 71 -19.00 0.12 -10.43
CA TYR A 71 -18.92 1.56 -10.16
C TYR A 71 -20.08 2.28 -10.85
N LYS A 72 -20.63 3.31 -10.20
CA LYS A 72 -21.69 4.15 -10.76
C LYS A 72 -21.25 5.03 -11.93
N THR A 73 -19.95 5.30 -12.00
CA THR A 73 -19.32 6.10 -13.05
C THR A 73 -18.25 5.28 -13.77
N PRO A 74 -18.01 5.52 -15.05
CA PRO A 74 -16.94 4.87 -15.79
C PRO A 74 -15.59 5.07 -15.09
N THR A 75 -14.82 3.99 -14.96
CA THR A 75 -13.50 3.99 -14.32
C THR A 75 -12.43 3.51 -15.27
N HIS A 76 -11.34 4.24 -15.37
CA HIS A 76 -10.18 3.81 -16.14
C HIS A 76 -9.26 2.92 -15.24
N PRO A 77 -8.72 1.81 -15.76
CA PRO A 77 -8.81 1.24 -17.11
C PRO A 77 -9.96 0.23 -17.32
N GLY A 78 -10.85 0.07 -16.36
CA GLY A 78 -11.90 -0.95 -16.36
C GLY A 78 -12.97 -0.72 -17.42
N THR A 79 -13.29 0.52 -17.73
CA THR A 79 -14.27 0.90 -18.75
C THR A 79 -13.60 1.78 -19.80
N LYS A 80 -14.05 1.65 -21.06
CA LYS A 80 -13.62 2.58 -22.10
C LYS A 80 -14.16 3.96 -21.76
N VAL A 81 -13.26 4.87 -21.43
CA VAL A 81 -13.60 6.28 -21.15
C VAL A 81 -13.45 7.06 -22.44
N ASP A 82 -14.44 7.89 -22.76
CA ASP A 82 -14.35 8.81 -23.89
C ASP A 82 -13.12 9.71 -23.76
N ASP A 83 -12.64 10.21 -24.89
CA ASP A 83 -11.49 11.11 -24.88
C ASP A 83 -11.78 12.35 -24.02
N TRP A 84 -11.11 12.43 -22.89
CA TRP A 84 -11.27 13.53 -21.95
C TRP A 84 -10.90 14.89 -22.56
N ARG A 85 -10.05 14.89 -23.62
CA ARG A 85 -9.65 16.10 -24.35
C ARG A 85 -10.78 16.68 -25.20
N ALA A 86 -11.75 15.84 -25.55
CA ALA A 86 -12.93 16.28 -26.30
C ALA A 86 -14.03 16.87 -25.41
N ARG A 87 -13.84 16.88 -24.09
CA ARG A 87 -14.81 17.43 -23.13
C ARG A 87 -14.39 18.82 -22.71
N ASP A 88 -15.34 19.73 -22.71
CA ASP A 88 -15.14 21.05 -22.10
C ASP A 88 -14.83 20.89 -20.59
N PRO A 89 -13.86 21.63 -20.07
CA PRO A 89 -13.55 21.59 -18.66
C PRO A 89 -14.74 22.14 -17.87
N VAL A 90 -15.33 21.30 -17.03
CA VAL A 90 -16.36 21.73 -16.09
C VAL A 90 -15.70 22.24 -14.84
N LEU A 91 -15.79 23.53 -14.59
CA LEU A 91 -15.36 24.14 -13.34
C LEU A 91 -16.30 23.66 -12.23
N ARG A 92 -15.76 22.91 -11.28
CA ARG A 92 -16.49 22.56 -10.07
C ARG A 92 -16.01 23.46 -8.94
N GLU A 93 -16.92 24.25 -8.41
CA GLU A 93 -16.65 24.95 -7.16
C GLU A 93 -16.44 23.96 -6.05
N ALA A 94 -15.29 24.06 -5.38
CA ALA A 94 -15.04 23.32 -4.17
C ALA A 94 -15.94 23.90 -3.06
N ARG A 95 -16.88 23.11 -2.58
CA ARG A 95 -17.62 23.42 -1.36
C ARG A 95 -16.84 22.86 -0.18
N PHE A 96 -16.31 23.73 0.63
CA PHE A 96 -15.69 23.39 1.90
C PHE A 96 -16.76 23.36 3.00
#